data_fda9ab6a0789745fc869eb4bd0bc725f
#
_entry.id   fda9ab6a0789745fc869eb4bd0bc725f
#
_cell.length_a   1.000
_cell.length_b   1.000
_cell.length_c   1.000
_cell.angle_alpha   90.00
_cell.angle_beta   90.00
_cell.angle_gamma   90.00
#
_symmetry.space_group_name_H-M   'P 1'
#
loop_
_entity.id
_entity.type
_entity.pdbx_description
1 polymer ?
#
loop_
_entity_poly.entity_id
_entity_poly.type
_entity_poly.pdbx_seq_one_letter_code
_entity_poly.pdbx_strand_id
1 'polypeptide(L)'
;DLDGRLNRLEGGTAPAPDTVAPSATPAAASTPAASPPASNAMAGMDERAAYTHAFEALKGGDYAESARRFRDFIAAHPGGQYAPNALYWLGESYYVTQNYALAGEQFHALLDRYPRHDKAPGALLKLGLAQYGLKDYAGADATLHQVVQRYPGSDVARTADDRLRAMQISGAR
;
A
#
# COMPACT_ATOMS: atom_id res chain seq x y z
N ASP A 1 12.29 -3.40 -0.55
CA ASP A 1 12.63 -4.79 -0.20
C ASP A 1 11.58 -5.45 0.71
N LEU A 2 10.32 -5.07 0.45
CA LEU A 2 9.14 -5.73 1.03
C LEU A 2 8.90 -7.10 0.40
N ASP A 3 9.30 -7.28 -0.87
CA ASP A 3 9.25 -8.56 -1.58
C ASP A 3 10.12 -9.63 -0.90
N GLY A 4 11.26 -9.25 -0.35
CA GLY A 4 12.15 -10.17 0.35
C GLY A 4 11.65 -10.61 1.74
N ARG A 5 10.80 -9.82 2.40
CA ARG A 5 10.22 -10.18 3.71
C ARG A 5 8.89 -10.92 3.59
N LEU A 6 8.10 -10.61 2.56
CA LEU A 6 6.91 -11.40 2.19
C LEU A 6 7.31 -12.81 1.74
N ASN A 7 8.35 -12.94 0.92
CA ASN A 7 8.84 -14.25 0.44
C ASN A 7 9.43 -15.14 1.55
N ARG A 8 9.81 -14.56 2.69
CA ARG A 8 10.35 -15.33 3.82
C ARG A 8 9.26 -15.85 4.76
N LEU A 9 8.02 -15.33 4.65
CA LEU A 9 6.84 -15.83 5.36
C LEU A 9 6.03 -16.85 4.54
N GLU A 10 6.33 -17.00 3.24
CA GLU A 10 5.68 -17.93 2.31
C GLU A 10 6.58 -19.10 1.91
N GLY A 11 7.38 -19.61 2.83
CA GLY A 11 8.09 -20.88 2.63
C GLY A 11 7.12 -22.07 2.54
N GLY A 12 6.68 -22.43 1.32
CA GLY A 12 5.91 -23.67 1.14
C GLY A 12 5.26 -23.86 -0.22
N THR A 13 6.02 -24.35 -1.19
CA THR A 13 5.64 -25.29 -2.29
C THR A 13 4.47 -24.95 -3.22
N ALA A 14 4.82 -24.64 -4.46
CA ALA A 14 3.96 -24.89 -5.63
C ALA A 14 3.89 -26.39 -5.94
N PRO A 15 2.81 -26.90 -6.57
CA PRO A 15 2.88 -27.24 -7.99
C PRO A 15 1.67 -26.80 -8.83
N ALA A 16 1.94 -26.50 -10.09
CA ALA A 16 1.00 -26.35 -11.18
C ALA A 16 0.84 -27.72 -11.91
N PRO A 17 0.15 -27.77 -13.08
CA PRO A 17 -1.23 -27.45 -13.42
C PRO A 17 -1.96 -28.66 -14.03
N ASP A 18 -3.28 -28.60 -14.28
CA ASP A 18 -3.87 -29.29 -15.42
C ASP A 18 -5.20 -28.69 -15.89
N THR A 19 -5.22 -28.48 -17.18
CA THR A 19 -6.26 -28.16 -18.14
C THR A 19 -7.59 -28.93 -17.97
N VAL A 20 -8.74 -28.32 -18.26
CA VAL A 20 -9.67 -28.61 -19.38
C VAL A 20 -10.93 -27.69 -19.30
N ALA A 21 -11.24 -27.00 -20.40
CA ALA A 21 -12.57 -26.44 -20.72
C ALA A 21 -13.26 -27.44 -21.70
N PRO A 22 -14.49 -27.23 -22.27
CA PRO A 22 -15.53 -26.24 -22.06
C PRO A 22 -16.97 -26.82 -22.00
N SER A 23 -18.01 -26.01 -21.70
CA SER A 23 -19.31 -26.01 -22.43
C SER A 23 -20.35 -25.02 -21.85
N ALA A 24 -20.71 -24.09 -22.65
CA ALA A 24 -21.94 -23.40 -23.06
C ALA A 24 -23.23 -23.43 -22.17
N THR A 25 -23.64 -22.22 -21.74
CA THR A 25 -24.87 -21.38 -21.85
C THR A 25 -26.28 -22.06 -21.70
N PRO A 26 -27.42 -21.32 -21.35
CA PRO A 26 -27.64 -19.89 -21.21
C PRO A 26 -28.54 -19.41 -20.04
N ALA A 27 -28.47 -18.11 -19.78
CA ALA A 27 -29.51 -17.14 -19.38
C ALA A 27 -30.49 -17.43 -18.22
N ALA A 28 -30.34 -16.67 -17.16
CA ALA A 28 -31.44 -16.03 -16.47
C ALA A 28 -30.98 -14.68 -15.93
N ALA A 29 -31.63 -13.61 -16.38
CA ALA A 29 -31.44 -12.25 -15.89
C ALA A 29 -31.82 -12.19 -14.41
N SER A 30 -30.82 -12.02 -13.55
CA SER A 30 -31.01 -11.62 -12.16
C SER A 30 -30.51 -10.19 -12.05
N THR A 31 -31.44 -9.28 -11.79
CA THR A 31 -31.22 -7.91 -11.35
C THR A 31 -30.07 -7.88 -10.33
N PRO A 32 -29.07 -6.99 -10.46
CA PRO A 32 -28.08 -6.83 -9.43
C PRO A 32 -28.75 -6.20 -8.21
N ALA A 33 -28.97 -6.99 -7.18
CA ALA A 33 -29.27 -6.48 -5.86
C ALA A 33 -28.12 -5.57 -5.49
N ALA A 34 -28.41 -4.27 -5.29
CA ALA A 34 -27.47 -3.30 -4.80
C ALA A 34 -26.87 -3.84 -3.50
N SER A 35 -25.60 -4.21 -3.54
CA SER A 35 -24.85 -4.54 -2.33
C SER A 35 -24.92 -3.34 -1.39
N PRO A 36 -25.25 -3.50 -0.10
CA PRO A 36 -25.23 -2.40 0.84
C PRO A 36 -23.83 -1.77 0.87
N PRO A 37 -23.71 -0.46 1.06
CA PRO A 37 -22.42 0.20 1.07
C PRO A 37 -21.54 -0.44 2.15
N ALA A 38 -20.37 -0.90 1.73
CA ALA A 38 -19.43 -1.68 2.55
C ALA A 38 -18.91 -0.94 3.81
N SER A 39 -19.17 0.36 3.91
CA SER A 39 -18.86 1.18 5.09
C SER A 39 -19.57 0.73 6.38
N ASN A 40 -20.68 -0.01 6.28
CA ASN A 40 -21.36 -0.51 7.47
C ASN A 40 -20.79 -1.85 8.01
N ALA A 41 -20.05 -2.60 7.22
CA ALA A 41 -19.51 -3.89 7.64
C ALA A 41 -18.36 -3.74 8.65
N MET A 42 -17.56 -2.67 8.54
CA MET A 42 -16.43 -2.41 9.44
C MET A 42 -16.83 -1.72 10.74
N ALA A 43 -17.92 -0.93 10.76
CA ALA A 43 -18.34 -0.15 11.92
C ALA A 43 -18.78 -1.01 13.12
N GLY A 44 -19.10 -2.27 12.91
CA GLY A 44 -19.47 -3.22 13.97
C GLY A 44 -18.35 -4.20 14.36
N MET A 45 -17.20 -4.15 13.70
CA MET A 45 -16.06 -4.99 14.03
C MET A 45 -15.14 -4.31 15.05
N ASP A 46 -14.51 -5.10 15.91
CA ASP A 46 -13.42 -4.54 16.70
C ASP A 46 -12.24 -4.13 15.78
N GLU A 47 -11.46 -3.18 16.24
CA GLU A 47 -10.40 -2.56 15.43
C GLU A 47 -9.41 -3.58 14.86
N ARG A 48 -9.04 -4.58 15.67
CA ARG A 48 -8.08 -5.62 15.26
C ARG A 48 -8.68 -6.52 14.18
N ALA A 49 -9.94 -6.92 14.33
CA ALA A 49 -10.62 -7.77 13.36
C ALA A 49 -10.80 -7.03 12.02
N ALA A 50 -11.20 -5.75 12.07
CA ALA A 50 -11.34 -4.90 10.89
C ALA A 50 -9.99 -4.71 10.17
N TYR A 51 -8.91 -4.46 10.92
CA TYR A 51 -7.56 -4.37 10.35
C TYR A 51 -7.11 -5.69 9.71
N THR A 52 -7.30 -6.81 10.39
CA THR A 52 -6.94 -8.14 9.88
C THR A 52 -7.68 -8.44 8.59
N HIS A 53 -8.99 -8.14 8.54
CA HIS A 53 -9.81 -8.32 7.35
C HIS A 53 -9.30 -7.49 6.15
N ALA A 54 -8.86 -6.25 6.39
CA ALA A 54 -8.24 -5.43 5.34
C ALA A 54 -6.89 -6.00 4.89
N PHE A 55 -6.08 -6.48 5.83
CA PHE A 55 -4.76 -7.02 5.57
C PHE A 55 -4.80 -8.36 4.81
N GLU A 56 -5.85 -9.16 4.96
CA GLU A 56 -6.03 -10.41 4.20
C GLU A 56 -6.13 -10.17 2.69
N ALA A 57 -6.83 -9.11 2.26
CA ALA A 57 -6.89 -8.75 0.85
C ALA A 57 -5.50 -8.35 0.31
N LEU A 58 -4.70 -7.64 1.12
CA LEU A 58 -3.32 -7.29 0.78
C LEU A 58 -2.45 -8.54 0.58
N LYS A 59 -2.54 -9.50 1.52
CA LYS A 59 -1.80 -10.77 1.42
C LYS A 59 -2.23 -11.61 0.22
N GLY A 60 -3.48 -11.54 -0.15
CA GLY A 60 -4.01 -12.19 -1.34
C GLY A 60 -3.62 -11.52 -2.66
N GLY A 61 -2.91 -10.38 -2.61
CA GLY A 61 -2.53 -9.62 -3.81
C GLY A 61 -3.67 -8.82 -4.44
N ASP A 62 -4.85 -8.80 -3.81
CA ASP A 62 -5.97 -7.97 -4.26
C ASP A 62 -5.81 -6.54 -3.72
N TYR A 63 -4.93 -5.78 -4.38
CA TYR A 63 -4.60 -4.41 -3.95
C TYR A 63 -5.78 -3.45 -4.08
N ALA A 64 -6.70 -3.66 -5.02
CA ALA A 64 -7.88 -2.82 -5.17
C ALA A 64 -8.84 -3.02 -3.99
N GLU A 65 -9.11 -4.26 -3.64
CA GLU A 65 -9.93 -4.60 -2.49
C GLU A 65 -9.24 -4.23 -1.17
N SER A 66 -7.92 -4.42 -1.08
CA SER A 66 -7.13 -3.98 0.06
C SER A 66 -7.25 -2.47 0.29
N ALA A 67 -7.10 -1.67 -0.76
CA ALA A 67 -7.26 -0.22 -0.67
C ALA A 67 -8.68 0.17 -0.21
N ARG A 68 -9.71 -0.49 -0.73
CA ARG A 68 -11.08 -0.26 -0.31
C ARG A 68 -11.25 -0.55 1.19
N ARG A 69 -10.82 -1.73 1.64
CA ARG A 69 -10.97 -2.17 3.04
C ARG A 69 -10.17 -1.30 4.01
N PHE A 70 -8.93 -0.94 3.69
CA PHE A 70 -8.14 -0.04 4.54
C PHE A 70 -8.72 1.36 4.61
N ARG A 71 -9.30 1.88 3.53
CA ARG A 71 -10.02 3.16 3.56
C ARG A 71 -11.24 3.09 4.48
N ASP A 72 -12.04 2.02 4.37
CA ASP A 72 -13.20 1.79 5.23
C ASP A 72 -12.77 1.63 6.71
N PHE A 73 -11.65 0.93 6.96
CA PHE A 73 -11.04 0.80 8.28
C PHE A 73 -10.66 2.18 8.87
N ILE A 74 -9.95 3.01 8.12
CA ILE A 74 -9.52 4.34 8.58
C ILE A 74 -10.72 5.24 8.87
N ALA A 75 -11.80 5.13 8.08
CA ALA A 75 -13.04 5.87 8.31
C ALA A 75 -13.75 5.42 9.60
N ALA A 76 -13.74 4.12 9.91
CA ALA A 76 -14.35 3.56 11.12
C ALA A 76 -13.49 3.78 12.39
N HIS A 77 -12.15 3.75 12.24
CA HIS A 77 -11.19 3.82 13.34
C HIS A 77 -10.11 4.89 13.11
N PRO A 78 -10.45 6.18 12.98
CA PRO A 78 -9.54 7.23 12.51
C PRO A 78 -8.37 7.53 13.46
N GLY A 79 -8.51 7.22 14.74
CA GLY A 79 -7.48 7.41 15.78
C GLY A 79 -7.07 6.11 16.46
N GLY A 80 -7.40 4.98 15.85
CA GLY A 80 -7.13 3.67 16.42
C GLY A 80 -5.65 3.32 16.44
N GLN A 81 -5.34 2.29 17.22
CA GLN A 81 -3.98 1.77 17.37
C GLN A 81 -3.37 1.32 16.05
N TYR A 82 -4.19 0.78 15.13
CA TYR A 82 -3.75 0.30 13.82
C TYR A 82 -3.84 1.37 12.72
N ALA A 83 -4.34 2.56 13.00
CA ALA A 83 -4.51 3.62 11.99
C ALA A 83 -3.20 3.97 11.26
N PRO A 84 -2.03 4.13 11.91
CA PRO A 84 -0.78 4.38 11.18
C PRO A 84 -0.37 3.21 10.27
N ASN A 85 -0.56 1.96 10.71
CA ASN A 85 -0.30 0.80 9.86
C ASN A 85 -1.28 0.75 8.68
N ALA A 86 -2.55 1.06 8.90
CA ALA A 86 -3.58 1.09 7.86
C ALA A 86 -3.29 2.17 6.80
N LEU A 87 -2.86 3.36 7.20
CA LEU A 87 -2.42 4.41 6.27
C LEU A 87 -1.22 3.94 5.42
N TYR A 88 -0.26 3.26 6.04
CA TYR A 88 0.87 2.73 5.31
C TYR A 88 0.45 1.71 4.24
N TRP A 89 -0.36 0.73 4.60
CA TRP A 89 -0.79 -0.32 3.68
C TRP A 89 -1.79 0.17 2.62
N LEU A 90 -2.60 1.18 2.95
CA LEU A 90 -3.42 1.87 1.96
C LEU A 90 -2.54 2.58 0.93
N GLY A 91 -1.51 3.30 1.38
CA GLY A 91 -0.52 3.91 0.50
C GLY A 91 0.19 2.89 -0.38
N GLU A 92 0.60 1.73 0.17
CA GLU A 92 1.21 0.64 -0.59
C GLU A 92 0.26 0.06 -1.65
N SER A 93 -1.01 -0.18 -1.29
CA SER A 93 -2.01 -0.69 -2.23
C SER A 93 -2.21 0.26 -3.42
N TYR A 94 -2.26 1.57 -3.15
CA TYR A 94 -2.30 2.58 -4.20
C TYR A 94 -1.00 2.66 -5.02
N TYR A 95 0.15 2.54 -4.35
CA TYR A 95 1.45 2.58 -5.03
C TYR A 95 1.61 1.42 -6.02
N VAL A 96 1.29 0.18 -5.61
CA VAL A 96 1.38 -1.00 -6.47
C VAL A 96 0.42 -0.91 -7.67
N THR A 97 -0.74 -0.33 -7.48
CA THR A 97 -1.71 -0.07 -8.57
C THR A 97 -1.42 1.21 -9.36
N GLN A 98 -0.24 1.81 -9.16
CA GLN A 98 0.24 3.02 -9.84
C GLN A 98 -0.63 4.28 -9.60
N ASN A 99 -1.48 4.27 -8.60
CA ASN A 99 -2.22 5.44 -8.14
C ASN A 99 -1.32 6.31 -7.25
N TYR A 100 -0.22 6.82 -7.81
CA TYR A 100 0.84 7.50 -7.05
C TYR A 100 0.37 8.74 -6.30
N ALA A 101 -0.59 9.49 -6.82
CA ALA A 101 -1.15 10.65 -6.12
C ALA A 101 -1.84 10.24 -4.82
N LEU A 102 -2.74 9.25 -4.88
CA LEU A 102 -3.42 8.73 -3.69
C LEU A 102 -2.45 8.06 -2.72
N ALA A 103 -1.43 7.37 -3.23
CA ALA A 103 -0.37 6.78 -2.39
C ALA A 103 0.37 7.87 -1.62
N GLY A 104 0.78 8.94 -2.28
CA GLY A 104 1.46 10.09 -1.69
C GLY A 104 0.63 10.74 -0.58
N GLU A 105 -0.67 10.92 -0.79
CA GLU A 105 -1.59 11.46 0.22
C GLU A 105 -1.61 10.61 1.50
N GLN A 106 -1.63 9.27 1.38
CA GLN A 106 -1.68 8.39 2.54
C GLN A 106 -0.35 8.38 3.31
N PHE A 107 0.78 8.34 2.60
CA PHE A 107 2.10 8.43 3.24
C PHE A 107 2.31 9.79 3.93
N HIS A 108 1.86 10.88 3.30
CA HIS A 108 1.91 12.20 3.91
C HIS A 108 1.04 12.27 5.17
N ALA A 109 -0.20 11.78 5.11
CA ALA A 109 -1.09 11.73 6.26
C ALA A 109 -0.50 10.92 7.43
N LEU A 110 0.22 9.82 7.14
CA LEU A 110 0.94 9.04 8.15
C LEU A 110 2.05 9.89 8.79
N LEU A 111 2.86 10.57 7.98
CA LEU A 111 3.98 11.36 8.45
C LEU A 111 3.53 12.56 9.30
N ASP A 112 2.43 13.20 8.94
CA ASP A 112 1.88 14.34 9.67
C ASP A 112 1.28 13.93 11.02
N ARG A 113 0.50 12.85 11.01
CA ARG A 113 -0.24 12.42 12.20
C ARG A 113 0.59 11.54 13.14
N TYR A 114 1.54 10.78 12.59
CA TYR A 114 2.32 9.77 13.31
C TYR A 114 3.82 9.83 12.99
N PRO A 115 4.50 10.99 13.14
CA PRO A 115 5.87 11.21 12.67
C PRO A 115 6.92 10.34 13.39
N ARG A 116 6.57 9.76 14.55
CA ARG A 116 7.47 8.89 15.34
C ARG A 116 7.11 7.41 15.26
N HIS A 117 6.13 7.05 14.45
CA HIS A 117 5.72 5.66 14.29
C HIS A 117 6.77 4.86 13.50
N ASP A 118 6.89 3.58 13.77
CA ASP A 118 7.86 2.67 13.12
C ASP A 118 7.71 2.61 11.59
N LYS A 119 6.52 2.94 11.07
CA LYS A 119 6.27 3.05 9.63
C LYS A 119 6.70 4.38 9.01
N ALA A 120 7.02 5.40 9.82
CA ALA A 120 7.36 6.73 9.29
C ALA A 120 8.60 6.74 8.38
N PRO A 121 9.70 6.02 8.66
CA PRO A 121 10.83 5.94 7.74
C PRO A 121 10.45 5.36 6.37
N GLY A 122 9.69 4.25 6.38
CA GLY A 122 9.20 3.63 5.16
C GLY A 122 8.21 4.51 4.40
N ALA A 123 7.31 5.19 5.11
CA ALA A 123 6.36 6.11 4.51
C ALA A 123 7.05 7.30 3.82
N LEU A 124 8.11 7.85 4.43
CA LEU A 124 8.87 8.95 3.82
C LEU A 124 9.58 8.49 2.54
N LEU A 125 10.20 7.31 2.56
CA LEU A 125 10.79 6.72 1.35
C LEU A 125 9.72 6.52 0.25
N LYS A 126 8.59 5.92 0.59
CA LYS A 126 7.51 5.65 -0.36
C LYS A 126 6.85 6.91 -0.90
N LEU A 127 6.77 7.98 -0.10
CA LEU A 127 6.35 9.30 -0.58
C LEU A 127 7.27 9.81 -1.69
N GLY A 128 8.59 9.76 -1.48
CA GLY A 128 9.56 10.15 -2.52
C GLY A 128 9.46 9.29 -3.78
N LEU A 129 9.24 7.98 -3.62
CA LEU A 129 9.05 7.08 -4.76
C LEU A 129 7.71 7.33 -5.49
N ALA A 130 6.64 7.69 -4.78
CA ALA A 130 5.36 8.06 -5.38
C ALA A 130 5.48 9.38 -6.17
N GLN A 131 6.17 10.37 -5.63
CA GLN A 131 6.50 11.63 -6.34
C GLN A 131 7.29 11.36 -7.63
N TYR A 132 8.27 10.45 -7.57
CA TYR A 132 8.98 10.00 -8.78
C TYR A 132 8.03 9.37 -9.81
N GLY A 133 7.10 8.52 -9.37
CA GLY A 133 6.07 7.92 -10.23
C GLY A 133 5.15 8.96 -10.89
N LEU A 134 4.88 10.07 -10.22
CA LEU A 134 4.16 11.23 -10.74
C LEU A 134 5.00 12.11 -11.68
N LYS A 135 6.29 11.79 -11.86
CA LYS A 135 7.28 12.63 -12.56
C LYS A 135 7.54 13.98 -11.86
N ASP A 136 7.16 14.12 -10.61
CA ASP A 136 7.58 15.21 -9.74
C ASP A 136 9.01 14.90 -9.23
N TYR A 137 9.96 15.05 -10.12
CA TYR A 137 11.36 14.70 -9.84
C TYR A 137 11.98 15.62 -8.79
N ALA A 138 11.60 16.90 -8.78
CA ALA A 138 12.09 17.85 -7.79
C ALA A 138 11.58 17.50 -6.38
N GLY A 139 10.30 17.19 -6.24
CA GLY A 139 9.71 16.71 -4.99
C GLY A 139 10.32 15.39 -4.54
N ALA A 140 10.49 14.45 -5.46
CA ALA A 140 11.13 13.15 -5.18
C ALA A 140 12.56 13.32 -4.67
N ASP A 141 13.39 14.16 -5.33
CA ASP A 141 14.77 14.45 -4.92
C ASP A 141 14.80 15.00 -3.50
N ALA A 142 14.01 16.02 -3.23
CA ALA A 142 13.95 16.66 -1.91
C ALA A 142 13.51 15.67 -0.81
N THR A 143 12.49 14.85 -1.09
CA THR A 143 11.95 13.88 -0.13
C THR A 143 12.94 12.74 0.12
N LEU A 144 13.58 12.20 -0.91
CA LEU A 144 14.59 11.15 -0.78
C LEU A 144 15.81 11.62 -0.01
N HIS A 145 16.28 12.87 -0.23
CA HIS A 145 17.33 13.46 0.59
C HIS A 145 16.93 13.58 2.07
N GLN A 146 15.66 13.90 2.38
CA GLN A 146 15.17 13.89 3.77
C GLN A 146 15.25 12.49 4.39
N VAL A 147 14.97 11.40 3.62
CA VAL A 147 15.11 10.03 4.13
C VAL A 147 16.56 9.79 4.58
N VAL A 148 17.54 10.12 3.73
CA VAL A 148 18.97 9.92 4.02
C VAL A 148 19.40 10.72 5.26
N GLN A 149 18.93 11.97 5.37
CA GLN A 149 19.29 12.86 6.48
C GLN A 149 18.64 12.44 7.81
N ARG A 150 17.38 12.01 7.78
CA ARG A 150 16.64 11.66 9.00
C ARG A 150 16.95 10.27 9.53
N TYR A 151 17.31 9.34 8.65
CA TYR A 151 17.48 7.92 9.00
C TYR A 151 18.83 7.37 8.52
N PRO A 152 19.96 8.04 8.85
CA PRO A 152 21.28 7.67 8.34
C PRO A 152 21.63 6.22 8.73
N GLY A 153 22.24 5.48 7.80
CA GLY A 153 22.65 4.09 8.01
C GLY A 153 21.54 3.06 7.97
N SER A 154 20.27 3.46 7.83
CA SER A 154 19.13 2.55 7.72
C SER A 154 18.98 1.98 6.30
N ASP A 155 18.22 0.89 6.17
CA ASP A 155 17.89 0.30 4.86
C ASP A 155 17.12 1.27 3.97
N VAL A 156 16.21 2.07 4.57
CA VAL A 156 15.45 3.07 3.81
C VAL A 156 16.36 4.18 3.27
N ALA A 157 17.40 4.57 4.01
CA ALA A 157 18.37 5.55 3.55
C ALA A 157 19.22 5.00 2.39
N ARG A 158 19.65 3.74 2.45
CA ARG A 158 20.36 3.09 1.33
C ARG A 158 19.50 3.03 0.08
N THR A 159 18.24 2.64 0.22
CA THR A 159 17.29 2.61 -0.90
C THR A 159 17.05 4.01 -1.49
N ALA A 160 16.96 5.03 -0.64
CA ALA A 160 16.83 6.43 -1.08
C ALA A 160 18.06 6.91 -1.85
N ASP A 161 19.27 6.62 -1.34
CA ASP A 161 20.52 6.95 -2.01
C ASP A 161 20.64 6.29 -3.40
N ASP A 162 20.28 5.01 -3.51
CA ASP A 162 20.29 4.29 -4.77
C ASP A 162 19.31 4.91 -5.78
N ARG A 163 18.15 5.33 -5.32
CA ARG A 163 17.18 6.03 -6.18
C ARG A 163 17.69 7.39 -6.62
N LEU A 164 18.27 8.17 -5.72
CA LEU A 164 18.86 9.48 -6.03
C LEU A 164 19.96 9.36 -7.10
N ARG A 165 20.86 8.38 -6.97
CA ARG A 165 21.89 8.10 -7.99
C ARG A 165 21.27 7.72 -9.33
N ALA A 166 20.25 6.87 -9.33
CA ALA A 166 19.55 6.48 -10.56
C ALA A 166 18.89 7.69 -11.25
N MET A 167 18.30 8.61 -10.48
CA MET A 167 17.72 9.85 -10.99
C MET A 167 18.77 10.77 -11.62
N GLN A 168 19.94 10.90 -11.00
CA GLN A 168 21.07 11.68 -11.55
C GLN A 168 21.57 11.12 -12.88
N ILE A 169 21.71 9.79 -12.98
CA ILE A 169 22.15 9.11 -14.21
C ILE A 169 21.14 9.26 -15.34
N SER A 170 19.83 9.17 -15.03
CA SER A 170 18.76 9.28 -16.01
C SER A 170 18.42 10.72 -16.43
N GLY A 171 19.01 11.72 -15.77
CA GLY A 171 18.69 13.12 -16.00
C GLY A 171 17.30 13.54 -15.52
N ALA A 172 16.65 12.72 -14.69
CA ALA A 172 15.37 13.02 -14.06
C ALA A 172 15.58 14.07 -12.95
N ARG A 173 15.33 15.34 -13.29
CA ARG A 173 15.46 16.49 -12.40
C ARG A 173 14.24 17.39 -12.54
#